data_28be15ac041bc08c72c0a977ab876067
#
_entry.id   28be15ac041bc08c72c0a977ab876067
#
_cell.length_a   1.000
_cell.length_b   1.000
_cell.length_c   1.000
_cell.angle_alpha   90.00
_cell.angle_beta   90.00
_cell.angle_gamma   90.00
#
_symmetry.space_group_name_H-M   'P 1'
#
loop_
_entity.id
_entity.type
_entity.pdbx_description
1 polymer ?
#
loop_
_entity_poly.entity_id
_entity_poly.type
_entity_poly.pdbx_seq_one_letter_code
_entity_poly.pdbx_strand_id
1 'polypeptide(L)'
;MVQIGAGAHVFFLNRLPSPKVLLKAFGDVKPNSIFLVPLVLEKIYKNQILPTISKLTMKVALSVPGINTKIYSEIRKKLIATFGGNFKNLVVGGAALNQDTAAFLDKIKFPYVVGYGMTECAPLVAYTSYADYVPGSAGKLLPCLEIKVLSEDPYNIPGEVLVRGDNV
;
A
#
# COMPACT_ATOMS: atom_id res chain seq x y z
N MET A 1 16.94 3.75 5.13
CA MET A 1 18.13 3.31 5.90
C MET A 1 18.05 1.82 6.29
N VAL A 2 16.94 1.31 6.81
CA VAL A 2 16.81 -0.11 7.23
C VAL A 2 17.18 -1.11 6.12
N GLN A 3 16.76 -0.86 4.88
CA GLN A 3 17.06 -1.75 3.74
C GLN A 3 18.55 -1.79 3.42
N ILE A 4 19.24 -0.67 3.51
CA ILE A 4 20.69 -0.60 3.29
C ILE A 4 21.42 -1.33 4.41
N GLY A 5 21.02 -1.12 5.67
CA GLY A 5 21.56 -1.84 6.82
C GLY A 5 21.34 -3.36 6.78
N ALA A 6 20.25 -3.80 6.11
CA ALA A 6 19.97 -5.21 5.85
C ALA A 6 20.70 -5.79 4.61
N GLY A 7 21.60 -5.03 3.98
CA GLY A 7 22.33 -5.46 2.78
C GLY A 7 21.50 -5.49 1.50
N ALA A 8 20.37 -4.78 1.45
CA ALA A 8 19.55 -4.72 0.25
C ALA A 8 20.21 -3.86 -0.85
N HIS A 9 20.07 -4.29 -2.09
CA HIS A 9 20.46 -3.51 -3.25
C HIS A 9 19.41 -2.41 -3.48
N VAL A 10 19.82 -1.13 -3.41
CA VAL A 10 18.97 0.05 -3.55
C VAL A 10 19.16 0.67 -4.92
N PHE A 11 18.08 0.87 -5.67
CA PHE A 11 18.08 1.53 -6.95
C PHE A 11 17.50 2.95 -6.81
N PHE A 12 18.23 3.94 -7.32
CA PHE A 12 17.82 5.33 -7.30
C PHE A 12 17.30 5.76 -8.67
N LEU A 13 16.20 6.50 -8.67
CA LEU A 13 15.72 7.17 -9.86
C LEU A 13 16.39 8.55 -9.98
N ASN A 14 17.01 8.81 -11.11
CA ASN A 14 17.61 10.11 -11.45
C ASN A 14 16.64 11.08 -12.14
N ARG A 15 15.34 10.76 -12.13
CA ARG A 15 14.27 11.55 -12.76
C ARG A 15 13.12 11.75 -11.79
N LEU A 16 12.32 12.80 -12.02
CA LEU A 16 11.10 13.02 -11.25
C LEU A 16 10.17 11.81 -11.37
N PRO A 17 9.65 11.27 -10.25
CA PRO A 17 8.87 10.04 -10.21
C PRO A 17 7.45 10.28 -10.76
N SER A 18 7.27 10.23 -12.06
CA SER A 18 5.94 10.11 -12.66
C SER A 18 5.50 8.64 -12.68
N PRO A 19 4.18 8.33 -12.68
CA PRO A 19 3.71 6.95 -12.75
C PRO A 19 4.34 6.17 -13.92
N LYS A 20 4.48 6.79 -15.10
CA LYS A 20 5.09 6.15 -16.27
C LYS A 20 6.56 5.81 -16.06
N VAL A 21 7.33 6.70 -15.44
CA VAL A 21 8.76 6.48 -15.12
C VAL A 21 8.91 5.38 -14.08
N LEU A 22 8.08 5.40 -13.04
CA LEU A 22 8.09 4.38 -11.99
C LEU A 22 7.76 3.00 -12.53
N LEU A 23 6.70 2.88 -13.33
CA LEU A 23 6.29 1.58 -13.89
C LEU A 23 7.37 0.99 -14.81
N LYS A 24 8.03 1.83 -15.60
CA LYS A 24 9.19 1.39 -16.40
C LYS A 24 10.31 0.88 -15.50
N ALA A 25 10.69 1.64 -14.48
CA ALA A 25 11.74 1.25 -13.54
C ALA A 25 11.40 -0.05 -12.80
N PHE A 26 10.13 -0.26 -12.39
CA PHE A 26 9.69 -1.51 -11.78
C PHE A 26 9.80 -2.70 -12.74
N GLY A 27 9.49 -2.50 -14.02
CA GLY A 27 9.67 -3.54 -15.05
C GLY A 27 11.13 -3.93 -15.27
N ASP A 28 12.03 -2.92 -15.28
CA ASP A 28 13.46 -3.12 -15.49
C ASP A 28 14.16 -3.76 -14.27
N VAL A 29 13.83 -3.29 -13.05
CA VAL A 29 14.47 -3.69 -11.79
C VAL A 29 13.83 -4.90 -11.15
N LYS A 30 12.50 -5.09 -11.29
CA LYS A 30 11.70 -6.13 -10.62
C LYS A 30 11.95 -6.19 -9.12
N PRO A 31 11.70 -5.12 -8.38
CA PRO A 31 12.08 -5.01 -6.97
C PRO A 31 11.34 -6.02 -6.09
N ASN A 32 11.98 -6.44 -4.99
CA ASN A 32 11.35 -7.28 -3.97
C ASN A 32 10.55 -6.48 -2.95
N SER A 33 10.95 -5.24 -2.69
CA SER A 33 10.28 -4.33 -1.76
C SER A 33 10.03 -3.00 -2.44
N ILE A 34 8.80 -2.50 -2.32
CA ILE A 34 8.36 -1.24 -2.93
C ILE A 34 7.75 -0.38 -1.84
N PHE A 35 8.17 0.88 -1.77
CA PHE A 35 7.60 1.88 -0.89
C PHE A 35 6.99 2.97 -1.74
N LEU A 36 5.70 3.23 -1.59
CA LEU A 36 4.94 4.16 -2.40
C LEU A 36 4.17 5.16 -1.54
N VAL A 37 3.99 6.34 -2.08
CA VAL A 37 2.94 7.24 -1.59
C VAL A 37 1.59 6.85 -2.21
N PRO A 38 0.45 7.03 -1.50
CA PRO A 38 -0.88 6.65 -1.97
C PRO A 38 -1.21 7.17 -3.36
N LEU A 39 -0.83 8.41 -3.66
CA LEU A 39 -1.11 9.07 -4.94
C LEU A 39 -0.66 8.26 -6.18
N VAL A 40 0.46 7.55 -6.09
CA VAL A 40 0.97 6.72 -7.20
C VAL A 40 0.03 5.54 -7.43
N LEU A 41 -0.34 4.83 -6.37
CA LEU A 41 -1.23 3.68 -6.43
C LEU A 41 -2.65 4.08 -6.90
N GLU A 42 -3.15 5.19 -6.38
CA GLU A 42 -4.45 5.75 -6.79
C GLU A 42 -4.49 6.17 -8.26
N LYS A 43 -3.42 6.78 -8.77
CA LYS A 43 -3.32 7.12 -10.20
C LYS A 43 -3.30 5.86 -11.07
N ILE A 44 -2.61 4.81 -10.65
CA ILE A 44 -2.62 3.53 -11.37
C ILE A 44 -4.04 2.93 -11.34
N TYR A 45 -4.69 2.93 -10.18
CA TYR A 45 -6.07 2.47 -10.04
C TYR A 45 -7.03 3.25 -10.95
N LYS A 46 -7.02 4.59 -10.87
CA LYS A 46 -7.91 5.46 -11.65
C LYS A 46 -7.68 5.37 -13.16
N ASN A 47 -6.42 5.26 -13.59
CA ASN A 47 -6.10 5.33 -15.02
C ASN A 47 -6.11 3.97 -15.73
N GLN A 48 -5.80 2.88 -15.03
CA GLN A 48 -5.66 1.55 -15.65
C GLN A 48 -6.78 0.58 -15.27
N ILE A 49 -7.28 0.65 -14.04
CA ILE A 49 -8.22 -0.32 -13.52
C ILE A 49 -9.65 0.17 -13.63
N LEU A 50 -9.94 1.35 -13.11
CA LEU A 50 -11.28 1.91 -13.03
C LEU A 50 -11.99 1.98 -14.40
N PRO A 51 -11.35 2.42 -15.50
CA PRO A 51 -11.99 2.44 -16.83
C PRO A 51 -12.39 1.05 -17.33
N THR A 52 -11.68 0.01 -16.89
CA THR A 52 -11.97 -1.37 -17.28
C THR A 52 -13.15 -1.93 -16.49
N ILE A 53 -13.15 -1.78 -15.17
CA ILE A 53 -14.18 -2.34 -14.29
C ILE A 53 -15.51 -1.55 -14.34
N SER A 54 -15.48 -0.30 -14.76
CA SER A 54 -16.68 0.55 -14.88
C SER A 54 -17.52 0.27 -16.12
N LYS A 55 -17.01 -0.48 -17.10
CA LYS A 55 -17.78 -0.89 -18.29
C LYS A 55 -18.98 -1.76 -17.88
N LEU A 56 -20.15 -1.53 -18.51
CA LEU A 56 -21.38 -2.23 -18.19
C LEU A 56 -21.22 -3.75 -18.26
N THR A 57 -20.59 -4.25 -19.33
CA THR A 57 -20.28 -5.68 -19.48
C THR A 57 -19.46 -6.26 -18.35
N MET A 58 -18.48 -5.49 -17.86
CA MET A 58 -17.63 -5.91 -16.75
C MET A 58 -18.39 -5.87 -15.42
N LYS A 59 -19.25 -4.86 -15.20
CA LYS A 59 -20.11 -4.81 -13.99
C LYS A 59 -21.03 -6.01 -13.92
N VAL A 60 -21.66 -6.39 -15.04
CA VAL A 60 -22.51 -7.60 -15.12
C VAL A 60 -21.69 -8.86 -14.84
N ALA A 61 -20.52 -9.01 -15.45
CA ALA A 61 -19.65 -10.16 -15.20
C ALA A 61 -19.16 -10.25 -13.74
N LEU A 62 -18.91 -9.11 -13.09
CA LEU A 62 -18.50 -9.04 -11.68
C LEU A 62 -19.65 -9.33 -10.70
N SER A 63 -20.92 -9.26 -11.14
CA SER A 63 -22.05 -9.63 -10.31
C SER A 63 -22.33 -11.15 -10.27
N VAL A 64 -21.70 -11.93 -11.16
CA VAL A 64 -21.88 -13.38 -11.24
C VAL A 64 -20.89 -14.10 -10.33
N PRO A 65 -21.35 -14.88 -9.33
CA PRO A 65 -20.49 -15.68 -8.47
C PRO A 65 -19.62 -16.66 -9.27
N GLY A 66 -18.34 -16.77 -8.90
CA GLY A 66 -17.37 -17.62 -9.59
C GLY A 66 -16.67 -16.93 -10.79
N ILE A 67 -17.41 -16.18 -11.62
CA ILE A 67 -16.83 -15.39 -12.71
C ILE A 67 -16.06 -14.20 -12.12
N ASN A 68 -16.63 -13.53 -11.12
CA ASN A 68 -16.00 -12.40 -10.43
C ASN A 68 -14.63 -12.80 -9.82
N THR A 69 -14.51 -13.97 -9.21
CA THR A 69 -13.26 -14.45 -8.60
C THR A 69 -12.16 -14.63 -9.66
N LYS A 70 -12.50 -15.17 -10.83
CA LYS A 70 -11.55 -15.29 -11.94
C LYS A 70 -11.11 -13.90 -12.45
N ILE A 71 -12.05 -12.99 -12.65
CA ILE A 71 -11.76 -11.62 -13.12
C ILE A 71 -10.86 -10.89 -12.11
N TYR A 72 -11.18 -10.94 -10.81
CA TYR A 72 -10.36 -10.33 -9.76
C TYR A 72 -8.95 -10.92 -9.71
N SER A 73 -8.81 -12.25 -9.89
CA SER A 73 -7.51 -12.90 -9.97
C SER A 73 -6.68 -12.39 -11.16
N GLU A 74 -7.29 -12.24 -12.33
CA GLU A 74 -6.60 -11.72 -13.51
C GLU A 74 -6.22 -10.23 -13.36
N ILE A 75 -7.10 -9.41 -12.79
CA ILE A 75 -6.78 -8.00 -12.48
C ILE A 75 -5.61 -7.94 -11.49
N ARG A 76 -5.63 -8.75 -10.43
CA ARG A 76 -4.54 -8.84 -9.46
C ARG A 76 -3.22 -9.22 -10.12
N LYS A 77 -3.20 -10.27 -10.95
CA LYS A 77 -2.00 -10.70 -11.68
C LYS A 77 -1.43 -9.59 -12.57
N LYS A 78 -2.29 -8.91 -13.33
CA LYS A 78 -1.89 -7.78 -14.17
C LYS A 78 -1.33 -6.63 -13.35
N LEU A 79 -1.96 -6.31 -12.22
CA LEU A 79 -1.49 -5.24 -11.34
C LEU A 79 -0.13 -5.62 -10.72
N ILE A 80 0.06 -6.85 -10.27
CA ILE A 80 1.34 -7.34 -9.76
C ILE A 80 2.42 -7.24 -10.86
N ALA A 81 2.10 -7.66 -12.09
CA ALA A 81 3.03 -7.55 -13.22
C ALA A 81 3.42 -6.09 -13.52
N THR A 82 2.50 -5.14 -13.36
CA THR A 82 2.74 -3.70 -13.52
C THR A 82 3.81 -3.17 -12.55
N PHE A 83 3.93 -3.77 -11.38
CA PHE A 83 4.97 -3.47 -10.38
C PHE A 83 6.23 -4.35 -10.51
N GLY A 84 6.45 -4.97 -11.67
CA GLY A 84 7.63 -5.81 -11.94
C GLY A 84 7.44 -7.29 -11.62
N GLY A 85 6.32 -7.68 -11.03
CA GLY A 85 5.91 -9.09 -10.84
C GLY A 85 6.64 -9.87 -9.76
N ASN A 86 7.63 -9.27 -9.07
CA ASN A 86 8.53 -9.98 -8.15
C ASN A 86 8.51 -9.42 -6.71
N PHE A 87 7.69 -8.43 -6.43
CA PHE A 87 7.68 -7.84 -5.09
C PHE A 87 7.00 -8.78 -4.06
N LYS A 88 7.57 -8.80 -2.86
CA LYS A 88 7.03 -9.48 -1.67
C LYS A 88 6.37 -8.50 -0.72
N ASN A 89 6.86 -7.26 -0.70
CA ASN A 89 6.38 -6.20 0.17
C ASN A 89 6.09 -4.94 -0.65
N LEU A 90 4.84 -4.49 -0.63
CA LEU A 90 4.44 -3.19 -1.13
C LEU A 90 3.85 -2.41 0.03
N VAL A 91 4.57 -1.38 0.46
CA VAL A 91 4.21 -0.53 1.60
C VAL A 91 3.72 0.81 1.08
N VAL A 92 2.54 1.21 1.50
CA VAL A 92 1.93 2.50 1.19
C VAL A 92 1.98 3.36 2.45
N GLY A 93 2.54 4.56 2.35
CA GLY A 93 2.67 5.45 3.50
C GLY A 93 2.89 6.91 3.12
N GLY A 94 2.96 7.77 4.13
CA GLY A 94 3.15 9.21 3.96
C GLY A 94 1.86 10.03 3.77
N ALA A 95 0.72 9.37 3.53
CA ALA A 95 -0.62 9.94 3.53
C ALA A 95 -1.67 8.82 3.65
N ALA A 96 -2.92 9.18 3.94
CA ALA A 96 -4.03 8.23 3.94
C ALA A 96 -4.31 7.73 2.52
N LEU A 97 -4.49 6.42 2.36
CA LEU A 97 -4.93 5.83 1.10
C LEU A 97 -6.44 6.06 0.92
N ASN A 98 -6.85 6.45 -0.29
CA ASN A 98 -8.26 6.63 -0.62
C ASN A 98 -9.06 5.36 -0.36
N GLN A 99 -10.21 5.47 0.33
CA GLN A 99 -11.01 4.33 0.78
C GLN A 99 -11.53 3.46 -0.37
N ASP A 100 -11.96 4.06 -1.49
CA ASP A 100 -12.45 3.29 -2.65
C ASP A 100 -11.32 2.47 -3.28
N THR A 101 -10.12 3.06 -3.34
CA THR A 101 -8.93 2.36 -3.83
C THR A 101 -8.54 1.22 -2.90
N ALA A 102 -8.51 1.45 -1.59
CA ALA A 102 -8.22 0.43 -0.58
C ALA A 102 -9.22 -0.72 -0.67
N ALA A 103 -10.53 -0.42 -0.63
CA ALA A 103 -11.59 -1.42 -0.71
C ALA A 103 -11.51 -2.28 -1.99
N PHE A 104 -11.12 -1.67 -3.12
CA PHE A 104 -10.90 -2.43 -4.35
C PHE A 104 -9.67 -3.33 -4.27
N LEU A 105 -8.55 -2.84 -3.75
CA LEU A 105 -7.33 -3.63 -3.60
C LEU A 105 -7.52 -4.81 -2.65
N ASP A 106 -8.25 -4.61 -1.55
CA ASP A 106 -8.63 -5.67 -0.61
C ASP A 106 -9.53 -6.71 -1.30
N LYS A 107 -10.49 -6.26 -2.09
CA LYS A 107 -11.42 -7.13 -2.84
C LYS A 107 -10.70 -8.04 -3.83
N ILE A 108 -9.67 -7.56 -4.50
CA ILE A 108 -8.85 -8.36 -5.40
C ILE A 108 -7.72 -9.11 -4.67
N LYS A 109 -7.60 -8.95 -3.36
CA LYS A 109 -6.52 -9.50 -2.52
C LYS A 109 -5.13 -9.10 -3.04
N PHE A 110 -4.97 -7.82 -3.39
CA PHE A 110 -3.68 -7.29 -3.82
C PHE A 110 -2.72 -7.20 -2.62
N PRO A 111 -1.47 -7.66 -2.73
CA PRO A 111 -0.55 -7.74 -1.58
C PRO A 111 0.07 -6.37 -1.28
N TYR A 112 -0.62 -5.53 -0.51
CA TYR A 112 -0.11 -4.26 0.00
C TYR A 112 -0.35 -4.16 1.50
N VAL A 113 0.38 -3.28 2.15
CA VAL A 113 0.16 -2.88 3.54
C VAL A 113 0.25 -1.36 3.66
N VAL A 114 -0.44 -0.81 4.63
CA VAL A 114 -0.31 0.60 4.99
C VAL A 114 0.61 0.70 6.19
N GLY A 115 1.61 1.59 6.12
CA GLY A 115 2.45 1.97 7.23
C GLY A 115 2.13 3.40 7.69
N TYR A 116 2.19 3.65 8.98
CA TYR A 116 2.00 4.96 9.57
C TYR A 116 3.31 5.47 10.17
N GLY A 117 3.55 6.75 9.94
CA GLY A 117 4.71 7.41 10.50
C GLY A 117 4.83 8.87 10.11
N MET A 118 5.82 9.53 10.65
CA MET A 118 6.12 10.95 10.43
C MET A 118 7.63 11.17 10.55
N THR A 119 8.11 12.28 9.99
CA THR A 119 9.55 12.60 9.98
C THR A 119 10.12 12.65 11.38
N GLU A 120 9.37 13.16 12.33
CA GLU A 120 9.71 13.30 13.75
C GLU A 120 9.90 11.95 14.46
N CYS A 121 9.44 10.86 13.87
CA CYS A 121 9.59 9.49 14.41
C CYS A 121 10.56 8.62 13.60
N ALA A 122 11.43 9.20 12.79
CA ALA A 122 12.56 8.63 12.03
C ALA A 122 12.27 7.37 11.16
N PRO A 123 11.31 7.29 10.29
CA PRO A 123 10.00 7.95 10.19
C PRO A 123 8.83 7.07 10.63
N LEU A 124 9.06 5.81 11.09
CA LEU A 124 8.02 4.78 11.20
C LEU A 124 7.50 4.63 12.63
N VAL A 125 6.19 4.66 12.78
CA VAL A 125 5.47 4.45 14.04
C VAL A 125 4.80 3.08 14.08
N ALA A 126 4.06 2.73 13.02
CA ALA A 126 3.34 1.47 12.94
C ALA A 126 3.53 0.82 11.56
N TYR A 127 3.65 -0.50 11.59
CA TYR A 127 3.83 -1.35 10.40
C TYR A 127 3.48 -2.80 10.72
N THR A 128 3.07 -3.55 9.71
CA THR A 128 2.92 -5.00 9.82
C THR A 128 3.25 -5.70 8.51
N SER A 129 3.50 -7.02 8.56
CA SER A 129 3.64 -7.84 7.36
C SER A 129 2.30 -8.02 6.64
N TYR A 130 2.32 -8.35 5.36
CA TYR A 130 1.08 -8.62 4.62
C TYR A 130 0.27 -9.79 5.22
N ALA A 131 0.94 -10.78 5.81
CA ALA A 131 0.29 -11.93 6.43
C ALA A 131 -0.60 -11.55 7.63
N ASP A 132 -0.19 -10.50 8.36
CA ASP A 132 -0.87 -10.02 9.56
C ASP A 132 -1.66 -8.72 9.31
N TYR A 133 -1.69 -8.23 8.06
CA TYR A 133 -2.33 -6.96 7.74
C TYR A 133 -3.85 -7.05 7.86
N VAL A 134 -4.40 -6.10 8.59
CA VAL A 134 -5.84 -5.90 8.69
C VAL A 134 -6.22 -4.72 7.81
N PRO A 135 -7.12 -4.89 6.81
CA PRO A 135 -7.59 -3.81 5.97
C PRO A 135 -8.09 -2.60 6.77
N GLY A 136 -7.67 -1.41 6.36
CA GLY A 136 -8.01 -0.17 7.05
C GLY A 136 -7.16 0.15 8.29
N SER A 137 -6.25 -0.74 8.71
CA SER A 137 -5.31 -0.46 9.79
C SER A 137 -4.03 0.20 9.28
N ALA A 138 -3.32 0.87 10.19
CA ALA A 138 -1.96 1.37 9.95
C ALA A 138 -0.86 0.36 10.34
N GLY A 139 -1.24 -0.86 10.70
CA GLY A 139 -0.34 -1.90 11.20
C GLY A 139 -0.20 -1.90 12.72
N LYS A 140 0.76 -2.69 13.20
CA LYS A 140 1.09 -2.82 14.62
C LYS A 140 2.12 -1.76 15.02
N LEU A 141 2.00 -1.22 16.23
CA LEU A 141 3.01 -0.32 16.81
C LEU A 141 4.39 -1.00 16.81
N LEU A 142 5.43 -0.24 16.49
CA LEU A 142 6.80 -0.74 16.59
C LEU A 142 7.17 -1.02 18.06
N PRO A 143 7.95 -2.08 18.34
CA PRO A 143 8.28 -2.48 19.72
C PRO A 143 9.06 -1.45 20.52
N CYS A 144 9.76 -0.53 19.84
CA CYS A 144 10.55 0.55 20.48
C CYS A 144 9.71 1.79 20.82
N LEU A 145 8.41 1.77 20.58
CA LEU A 145 7.52 2.91 20.75
C LEU A 145 6.39 2.62 21.72
N GLU A 146 5.94 3.68 22.36
CA GLU A 146 4.69 3.76 23.09
C GLU A 146 3.76 4.75 22.41
N ILE A 147 2.46 4.46 22.40
CA ILE A 147 1.43 5.30 21.81
C ILE A 147 0.31 5.58 22.82
N LYS A 148 -0.20 6.80 22.79
CA LYS A 148 -1.40 7.20 23.52
C LYS A 148 -2.30 8.00 22.60
N VAL A 149 -3.57 7.65 22.56
CA VAL A 149 -4.60 8.44 21.85
C VAL A 149 -5.35 9.28 22.89
N LEU A 150 -5.31 10.58 22.72
CA LEU A 150 -6.06 11.53 23.56
C LEU A 150 -7.52 11.57 23.12
N SER A 151 -8.32 10.69 23.68
CA SER A 151 -9.74 10.56 23.41
C SER A 151 -10.45 10.04 24.65
N GLU A 152 -11.72 10.36 24.83
CA GLU A 152 -12.57 9.76 25.87
C GLU A 152 -12.81 8.28 25.63
N ASP A 153 -12.89 7.86 24.37
CA ASP A 153 -12.94 6.45 23.95
C ASP A 153 -12.00 6.25 22.76
N PRO A 154 -10.71 5.86 23.00
CA PRO A 154 -9.71 5.69 21.94
C PRO A 154 -10.05 4.63 20.88
N TYR A 155 -11.03 3.77 21.14
CA TYR A 155 -11.46 2.73 20.19
C TYR A 155 -12.55 3.21 19.23
N ASN A 156 -13.35 4.17 19.63
CA ASN A 156 -14.52 4.60 18.86
C ASN A 156 -14.51 6.09 18.50
N ILE A 157 -13.76 6.92 19.23
CA ILE A 157 -13.72 8.37 19.04
C ILE A 157 -12.30 8.77 18.61
N PRO A 158 -12.11 9.39 17.43
CA PRO A 158 -10.81 9.89 17.01
C PRO A 158 -10.22 10.89 18.01
N GLY A 159 -8.90 10.83 18.19
CA GLY A 159 -8.17 11.73 19.08
C GLY A 159 -6.76 12.00 18.58
N GLU A 160 -6.08 12.93 19.24
CA GLU A 160 -4.69 13.24 18.99
C GLU A 160 -3.80 12.04 19.38
N VAL A 161 -2.84 11.72 18.51
CA VAL A 161 -1.91 10.60 18.72
C VAL A 161 -0.60 11.14 19.30
N LEU A 162 -0.27 10.69 20.49
CA LEU A 162 1.03 10.95 21.13
C LEU A 162 1.92 9.72 20.97
N VAL A 163 3.18 9.95 20.61
CA VAL A 163 4.19 8.89 20.42
C VAL A 163 5.40 9.18 21.29
N ARG A 164 5.94 8.15 21.94
CA ARG A 164 7.17 8.21 22.71
C ARG A 164 8.06 7.02 22.39
N GLY A 165 9.37 7.23 22.27
CA GLY A 165 10.36 6.17 22.08
C GLY A 165 11.68 6.69 21.53
N ASP A 166 12.62 5.76 21.30
CA ASP A 166 14.00 6.06 20.94
C ASP A 166 14.17 6.67 19.54
N ASN A 167 13.16 6.61 18.71
CA ASN A 167 13.15 7.15 17.35
C ASN A 167 12.30 8.44 17.19
N VAL A 168 11.89 9.06 18.30
CA VAL A 168 11.14 10.32 18.32
C VAL A 168 12.07 11.51 18.54
#